data_05fd5e8e48b4431b741950797c4c3773
#
_entry.id   05fd5e8e48b4431b741950797c4c3773
#
_cell.length_a   1.000
_cell.length_b   1.000
_cell.length_c   1.000
_cell.angle_alpha   90.00
_cell.angle_beta   90.00
_cell.angle_gamma   90.00
#
_symmetry.space_group_name_H-M   'P 1'
#
loop_
_entity.id
_entity.type
_entity.pdbx_description
1 polymer ?
#
loop_
_entity_poly.entity_id
_entity_poly.type
_entity_poly.pdbx_seq_one_letter_code
_entity_poly.pdbx_strand_id
1 'polypeptide(L)'
;MVRAFTLWYARLLSWLLASSVAVLIVPVSLQIFSRYTQLIPAYIWTEEMARFLFIWMVMIGAMIGVREGSHFEVDVWPELGAKATAALQLAASAFILLFAFVFLWAGWEFTRFAWNRVSELADLPLWMIHVAWPITGLTWFVFQSERMWDAAMVLAGRAQPKAEAKHLEAAE
;
A
#
# COMPACT_ATOMS: atom_id res chain seq x y z
N MET A 1 -15.51 8.00 14.12
CA MET A 1 -14.29 8.81 13.89
C MET A 1 -13.19 8.03 13.15
N VAL A 2 -12.85 6.81 13.55
CA VAL A 2 -11.79 6.00 12.89
C VAL A 2 -12.07 5.80 11.40
N ARG A 3 -13.26 5.38 11.01
CA ARG A 3 -13.65 5.15 9.59
C ARG A 3 -13.57 6.42 8.72
N ALA A 4 -13.88 7.59 9.27
CA ALA A 4 -13.74 8.83 8.52
C ALA A 4 -12.26 9.20 8.29
N PHE A 5 -11.41 8.95 9.29
CA PHE A 5 -9.97 9.14 9.18
C PHE A 5 -9.36 8.20 8.14
N THR A 6 -9.68 6.90 8.20
CA THR A 6 -9.15 5.92 7.24
C THR A 6 -9.62 6.19 5.81
N LEU A 7 -10.85 6.72 5.62
CA LEU A 7 -11.36 7.16 4.31
C LEU A 7 -10.58 8.36 3.77
N TRP A 8 -10.34 9.36 4.60
CA TRP A 8 -9.57 10.54 4.22
C TRP A 8 -8.13 10.17 3.89
N TYR A 9 -7.51 9.36 4.75
CA TYR A 9 -6.13 8.89 4.57
C TYR A 9 -5.96 8.10 3.25
N ALA A 10 -6.90 7.22 2.92
CA ALA A 10 -6.85 6.50 1.66
C ALA A 10 -7.01 7.42 0.44
N ARG A 11 -7.86 8.43 0.55
CA ARG A 11 -8.01 9.44 -0.52
C ARG A 11 -6.71 10.22 -0.73
N LEU A 12 -6.02 10.56 0.37
CA LEU A 12 -4.70 11.18 0.32
C LEU A 12 -3.68 10.26 -0.38
N LEU A 13 -3.64 8.97 -0.01
CA LEU A 13 -2.76 7.99 -0.65
C LEU A 13 -3.03 7.84 -2.15
N SER A 14 -4.30 7.84 -2.58
CA SER A 14 -4.66 7.78 -4.00
C SER A 14 -4.18 9.02 -4.77
N TRP A 15 -4.29 10.20 -4.18
CA TRP A 15 -3.74 11.42 -4.78
C TRP A 15 -2.21 11.41 -4.85
N LEU A 16 -1.55 10.92 -3.79
CA LEU A 16 -0.08 10.76 -3.78
C LEU A 16 0.37 9.74 -4.83
N LEU A 17 -0.37 8.64 -5.00
CA LEU A 17 -0.09 7.65 -6.04
C LEU A 17 -0.20 8.25 -7.43
N ALA A 18 -1.31 8.92 -7.73
CA ALA A 18 -1.51 9.58 -9.02
C ALA A 18 -0.44 10.63 -9.30
N SER A 19 -0.08 11.43 -8.29
CA SER A 19 0.97 12.43 -8.39
C SER A 19 2.34 11.81 -8.62
N SER A 20 2.68 10.71 -7.93
CA SER A 20 3.97 10.03 -8.10
C SER A 20 4.11 9.43 -9.50
N VAL A 21 3.03 8.88 -10.08
CA VAL A 21 3.00 8.42 -11.47
C VAL A 21 3.26 9.59 -12.43
N ALA A 22 2.56 10.71 -12.24
CA ALA A 22 2.71 11.89 -13.11
C ALA A 22 4.15 12.46 -13.04
N VAL A 23 4.72 12.55 -11.84
CA VAL A 23 6.10 13.03 -11.65
C VAL A 23 7.12 12.05 -12.22
N LEU A 24 6.89 10.73 -12.10
CA LEU A 24 7.77 9.68 -12.63
C LEU A 24 7.93 9.76 -14.16
N ILE A 25 6.91 10.21 -14.86
CA ILE A 25 6.96 10.38 -16.32
C ILE A 25 8.10 11.31 -16.73
N VAL A 26 8.38 12.36 -15.93
CA VAL A 26 9.41 13.37 -16.27
C VAL A 26 10.82 12.76 -16.34
N PRO A 27 11.37 12.16 -15.28
CA PRO A 27 12.72 11.59 -15.33
C PRO A 27 12.82 10.42 -16.33
N VAL A 28 11.78 9.60 -16.47
CA VAL A 28 11.76 8.48 -17.42
C VAL A 28 11.77 9.01 -18.86
N SER A 29 10.95 10.01 -19.17
CA SER A 29 10.93 10.63 -20.50
C SER A 29 12.28 11.28 -20.85
N LEU A 30 12.91 11.97 -19.89
CA LEU A 30 14.25 12.55 -20.09
C LEU A 30 15.29 11.48 -20.38
N GLN A 31 15.25 10.33 -19.67
CA GLN A 31 16.15 9.20 -19.91
C GLN A 31 15.98 8.63 -21.32
N ILE A 32 14.74 8.38 -21.74
CA ILE A 32 14.44 7.85 -23.07
C ILE A 32 14.93 8.85 -24.13
N PHE A 33 14.57 10.13 -23.97
CA PHE A 33 14.91 11.16 -24.95
C PHE A 33 16.41 11.34 -25.08
N SER A 34 17.17 11.42 -23.99
CA SER A 34 18.63 11.55 -24.00
C SER A 34 19.31 10.34 -24.64
N ARG A 35 18.75 9.13 -24.44
CA ARG A 35 19.31 7.88 -24.98
C ARG A 35 19.15 7.77 -26.50
N TYR A 36 18.00 8.19 -27.02
CA TYR A 36 17.69 7.99 -28.45
C TYR A 36 18.03 9.18 -29.33
N THR A 37 18.03 10.40 -28.79
CA THR A 37 18.21 11.60 -29.65
C THR A 37 19.62 12.18 -29.57
N GLN A 38 20.36 11.92 -28.51
CA GLN A 38 21.67 12.55 -28.20
C GLN A 38 21.63 14.10 -28.20
N LEU A 39 20.43 14.68 -28.27
CA LEU A 39 20.24 16.14 -28.24
C LEU A 39 20.37 16.72 -26.84
N ILE A 40 20.16 15.89 -25.82
CA ILE A 40 20.21 16.26 -24.40
C ILE A 40 21.27 15.41 -23.73
N PRO A 41 22.12 15.98 -22.86
CA PRO A 41 23.09 15.20 -22.10
C PRO A 41 22.37 14.18 -21.20
N ALA A 42 22.97 13.01 -21.04
CA ALA A 42 22.46 11.97 -20.14
C ALA A 42 22.63 12.45 -18.69
N TYR A 43 21.52 12.85 -18.09
CA TYR A 43 21.48 13.25 -16.68
C TYR A 43 21.43 12.01 -15.78
N ILE A 44 22.54 11.65 -15.20
CA ILE A 44 22.70 10.42 -14.38
C ILE A 44 21.76 10.45 -13.16
N TRP A 45 21.50 11.60 -12.57
CA TRP A 45 20.59 11.75 -11.42
C TRP A 45 19.13 11.34 -11.72
N THR A 46 18.70 11.37 -12.98
CA THR A 46 17.32 11.01 -13.36
C THR A 46 17.04 9.54 -13.12
N GLU A 47 18.05 8.67 -13.20
CA GLU A 47 17.89 7.25 -12.92
C GLU A 47 17.57 6.99 -11.44
N GLU A 48 18.28 7.67 -10.55
CA GLU A 48 18.00 7.54 -9.11
C GLU A 48 16.65 8.14 -8.72
N MET A 49 16.31 9.32 -9.26
CA MET A 49 15.00 9.93 -9.04
C MET A 49 13.87 9.04 -9.51
N ALA A 50 14.00 8.40 -10.66
CA ALA A 50 13.02 7.43 -11.15
C ALA A 50 12.89 6.24 -10.19
N ARG A 51 13.99 5.72 -9.68
CA ARG A 51 14.01 4.61 -8.69
C ARG A 51 13.34 5.03 -7.38
N PHE A 52 13.62 6.22 -6.86
CA PHE A 52 12.99 6.76 -5.66
C PHE A 52 11.47 6.85 -5.81
N LEU A 53 11.01 7.50 -6.87
CA LEU A 53 9.59 7.65 -7.16
C LEU A 53 8.90 6.31 -7.39
N PHE A 54 9.56 5.38 -8.08
CA PHE A 54 9.03 4.05 -8.34
C PHE A 54 8.82 3.25 -7.04
N ILE A 55 9.78 3.29 -6.11
CA ILE A 55 9.65 2.60 -4.82
C ILE A 55 8.47 3.18 -4.02
N TRP A 56 8.35 4.50 -3.93
CA TRP A 56 7.22 5.13 -3.27
C TRP A 56 5.89 4.81 -3.95
N MET A 57 5.85 4.83 -5.28
CA MET A 57 4.65 4.46 -6.05
C MET A 57 4.20 3.03 -5.72
N VAL A 58 5.13 2.06 -5.72
CA VAL A 58 4.83 0.67 -5.38
C VAL A 58 4.34 0.54 -3.94
N MET A 59 5.00 1.20 -2.99
CA MET A 59 4.62 1.14 -1.58
C MET A 59 3.26 1.78 -1.31
N ILE A 60 2.97 2.94 -1.90
CA ILE A 60 1.66 3.59 -1.78
C ILE A 60 0.58 2.73 -2.43
N GLY A 61 0.87 2.14 -3.61
CA GLY A 61 -0.03 1.20 -4.26
C GLY A 61 -0.35 -0.01 -3.39
N ALA A 62 0.66 -0.58 -2.73
CA ALA A 62 0.48 -1.69 -1.78
C ALA A 62 -0.36 -1.29 -0.55
N MET A 63 -0.19 -0.06 -0.03
CA MET A 63 -1.05 0.44 1.06
C MET A 63 -2.52 0.51 0.65
N ILE A 64 -2.81 1.00 -0.55
CA ILE A 64 -4.17 1.10 -1.10
C ILE A 64 -4.73 -0.30 -1.36
N GLY A 65 -3.94 -1.21 -1.95
CA GLY A 65 -4.35 -2.58 -2.24
C GLY A 65 -4.82 -3.35 -1.01
N VAL A 66 -4.10 -3.23 0.12
CA VAL A 66 -4.55 -3.83 1.39
C VAL A 66 -5.87 -3.24 1.86
N ARG A 67 -6.07 -1.93 1.68
CA ARG A 67 -7.35 -1.31 2.05
C ARG A 67 -8.51 -1.78 1.18
N GLU A 68 -8.34 -1.84 -0.14
CA GLU A 68 -9.39 -2.28 -1.06
C GLU A 68 -9.71 -3.76 -0.90
N GLY A 69 -8.73 -4.56 -0.41
CA GLY A 69 -8.90 -6.00 -0.23
C GLY A 69 -8.90 -6.79 -1.53
N SER A 70 -8.69 -6.13 -2.64
CA SER A 70 -8.73 -6.73 -3.97
C SER A 70 -7.74 -7.87 -4.18
N HIS A 71 -6.70 -7.95 -3.33
CA HIS A 71 -5.71 -9.03 -3.39
C HIS A 71 -6.16 -10.34 -2.73
N PHE A 72 -7.30 -10.35 -1.99
CA PHE A 72 -7.74 -11.47 -1.17
C PHE A 72 -9.18 -11.92 -1.44
N GLU A 73 -9.91 -11.25 -2.31
CA GLU A 73 -11.20 -11.72 -2.79
C GLU A 73 -10.97 -12.68 -3.96
N VAL A 74 -10.61 -13.92 -3.62
CA VAL A 74 -10.58 -14.99 -4.60
C VAL A 74 -11.98 -15.62 -4.60
N ASP A 75 -12.77 -15.25 -5.58
CA ASP A 75 -14.14 -15.72 -5.82
C ASP A 75 -14.16 -17.17 -6.36
N VAL A 76 -13.22 -18.01 -5.94
CA VAL A 76 -13.03 -19.39 -6.43
C VAL A 76 -13.79 -20.42 -5.58
N TRP A 77 -14.27 -20.03 -4.40
CA TRP A 77 -14.93 -20.95 -3.51
C TRP A 77 -16.47 -20.87 -3.68
N PRO A 78 -17.17 -22.03 -3.71
CA PRO A 78 -18.62 -22.04 -3.65
C PRO A 78 -19.09 -21.33 -2.37
N GLU A 79 -20.30 -20.77 -2.41
CA GLU A 79 -20.90 -19.94 -1.36
C GLU A 79 -20.67 -20.52 0.04
N LEU A 80 -19.65 -20.03 0.71
CA LEU A 80 -19.37 -20.39 2.09
C LEU A 80 -20.32 -19.62 3.00
N GLY A 81 -20.88 -20.28 3.99
CA GLY A 81 -21.73 -19.60 4.97
C GLY A 81 -20.99 -18.45 5.67
N ALA A 82 -21.72 -17.42 6.09
CA ALA A 82 -21.21 -16.17 6.66
C ALA A 82 -20.10 -16.35 7.72
N LYS A 83 -20.21 -17.37 8.58
CA LYS A 83 -19.21 -17.67 9.62
C LYS A 83 -17.90 -18.23 9.04
N ALA A 84 -17.97 -19.07 8.00
CA ALA A 84 -16.80 -19.63 7.37
C ALA A 84 -16.02 -18.55 6.61
N THR A 85 -16.72 -17.68 5.90
CA THR A 85 -16.15 -16.50 5.23
C THR A 85 -15.47 -15.56 6.24
N ALA A 86 -16.11 -15.27 7.37
CA ALA A 86 -15.54 -14.43 8.41
C ALA A 86 -14.30 -15.08 9.06
N ALA A 87 -14.28 -16.40 9.24
CA ALA A 87 -13.11 -17.12 9.77
C ALA A 87 -11.93 -17.07 8.79
N LEU A 88 -12.17 -17.24 7.48
CA LEU A 88 -11.14 -17.09 6.45
C LEU A 88 -10.58 -15.66 6.38
N GLN A 89 -11.46 -14.66 6.46
CA GLN A 89 -11.06 -13.26 6.51
C GLN A 89 -10.19 -12.97 7.74
N LEU A 90 -10.52 -13.57 8.88
CA LEU A 90 -9.73 -13.41 10.11
C LEU A 90 -8.35 -14.05 9.97
N ALA A 91 -8.27 -15.25 9.40
CA ALA A 91 -7.01 -15.94 9.13
C ALA A 91 -6.13 -15.13 8.15
N ALA A 92 -6.70 -14.69 7.02
CA ALA A 92 -6.00 -13.83 6.06
C ALA A 92 -5.51 -12.52 6.72
N SER A 93 -6.36 -11.91 7.54
CA SER A 93 -6.01 -10.70 8.30
C SER A 93 -4.83 -10.91 9.23
N ALA A 94 -4.75 -12.06 9.90
CA ALA A 94 -3.64 -12.41 10.78
C ALA A 94 -2.30 -12.51 10.01
N PHE A 95 -2.32 -13.13 8.82
CA PHE A 95 -1.12 -13.19 7.96
C PHE A 95 -0.69 -11.80 7.46
N ILE A 96 -1.64 -10.95 7.09
CA ILE A 96 -1.32 -9.57 6.67
C ILE A 96 -0.71 -8.78 7.84
N LEU A 97 -1.25 -8.93 9.05
CA LEU A 97 -0.69 -8.27 10.23
C LEU A 97 0.71 -8.78 10.58
N LEU A 98 0.97 -10.08 10.41
CA LEU A 98 2.31 -10.63 10.53
C LEU A 98 3.28 -9.99 9.53
N PHE A 99 2.86 -9.86 8.27
CA PHE A 99 3.65 -9.20 7.22
C PHE A 99 3.85 -7.71 7.53
N ALA A 100 2.81 -7.02 7.99
CA ALA A 100 2.88 -5.64 8.42
C ALA A 100 3.89 -5.43 9.55
N PHE A 101 3.95 -6.39 10.51
CA PHE A 101 4.93 -6.38 11.58
C PHE A 101 6.37 -6.53 11.04
N VAL A 102 6.58 -7.45 10.10
CA VAL A 102 7.89 -7.61 9.45
C VAL A 102 8.31 -6.34 8.72
N PHE A 103 7.39 -5.70 7.98
CA PHE A 103 7.64 -4.43 7.29
C PHE A 103 7.98 -3.29 8.27
N LEU A 104 7.31 -3.25 9.41
CA LEU A 104 7.56 -2.24 10.43
C LEU A 104 8.93 -2.46 11.10
N TRP A 105 9.20 -3.69 11.53
CA TRP A 105 10.46 -4.03 12.21
C TRP A 105 11.66 -3.95 11.28
N ALA A 106 11.67 -4.76 10.22
CA ALA A 106 12.79 -4.79 9.27
C ALA A 106 12.94 -3.46 8.54
N GLY A 107 11.82 -2.81 8.17
CA GLY A 107 11.83 -1.49 7.55
C GLY A 107 12.46 -0.41 8.44
N TRP A 108 12.23 -0.47 9.76
CA TRP A 108 12.87 0.41 10.71
C TRP A 108 14.40 0.20 10.76
N GLU A 109 14.85 -1.05 10.83
CA GLU A 109 16.27 -1.38 10.80
C GLU A 109 16.93 -0.93 9.49
N PHE A 110 16.27 -1.14 8.35
CA PHE A 110 16.72 -0.63 7.04
C PHE A 110 16.83 0.89 7.04
N THR A 111 15.86 1.60 7.59
CA THR A 111 15.86 3.06 7.67
C THR A 111 17.02 3.57 8.53
N ARG A 112 17.25 2.93 9.69
CA ARG A 112 18.38 3.25 10.56
C ARG A 112 19.74 3.03 9.89
N PHE A 113 19.88 1.90 9.18
CA PHE A 113 21.09 1.58 8.44
C PHE A 113 21.39 2.61 7.33
N ALA A 114 20.35 3.13 6.70
CA ALA A 114 20.45 4.09 5.60
C ALA A 114 20.55 5.55 6.07
N TRP A 115 20.42 5.83 7.37
CA TRP A 115 20.25 7.18 7.91
C TRP A 115 21.37 8.15 7.51
N ASN A 116 22.62 7.68 7.58
CA ASN A 116 23.82 8.48 7.27
C ASN A 116 24.38 8.18 5.87
N ARG A 117 23.59 7.53 5.00
CA ARG A 117 24.03 7.19 3.65
C ARG A 117 23.34 8.08 2.63
N VAL A 118 24.07 8.43 1.60
CA VAL A 118 23.57 9.15 0.43
C VAL A 118 23.68 8.27 -0.81
N SER A 119 22.87 8.53 -1.81
CA SER A 119 22.94 7.87 -3.09
C SER A 119 24.17 8.34 -3.88
N GLU A 120 24.68 7.49 -4.77
CA GLU A 120 25.94 7.73 -5.48
C GLU A 120 25.82 8.75 -6.63
N LEU A 121 24.63 8.93 -7.19
CA LEU A 121 24.42 9.70 -8.42
C LEU A 121 23.64 11.00 -8.23
N ALA A 122 22.81 11.10 -7.19
CA ALA A 122 21.95 12.25 -6.94
C ALA A 122 22.17 12.87 -5.56
N ASP A 123 23.10 12.35 -4.76
CA ASP A 123 23.38 12.79 -3.38
C ASP A 123 22.14 12.84 -2.47
N LEU A 124 21.11 12.01 -2.80
CA LEU A 124 19.88 11.95 -2.04
C LEU A 124 20.03 11.07 -0.81
N PRO A 125 19.50 11.47 0.35
CA PRO A 125 19.55 10.65 1.55
C PRO A 125 18.80 9.32 1.36
N LEU A 126 19.47 8.17 1.51
CA LEU A 126 18.88 6.85 1.27
C LEU A 126 17.77 6.51 2.26
N TRP A 127 17.75 7.09 3.47
CA TRP A 127 16.66 6.89 4.42
C TRP A 127 15.29 7.27 3.84
N MET A 128 15.24 8.23 2.89
CA MET A 128 13.98 8.64 2.24
C MET A 128 13.31 7.52 1.44
N ILE A 129 14.09 6.57 0.89
CA ILE A 129 13.53 5.38 0.26
C ILE A 129 13.13 4.36 1.33
N HIS A 130 14.01 4.12 2.29
CA HIS A 130 13.83 3.03 3.25
C HIS A 130 12.70 3.29 4.24
N VAL A 131 12.38 4.56 4.54
CA VAL A 131 11.25 4.92 5.41
C VAL A 131 9.88 4.53 4.81
N ALA A 132 9.81 4.31 3.51
CA ALA A 132 8.59 3.81 2.88
C ALA A 132 8.14 2.44 3.44
N TRP A 133 9.08 1.58 3.85
CA TRP A 133 8.78 0.26 4.42
C TRP A 133 8.05 0.33 5.76
N PRO A 134 8.58 1.00 6.80
CA PRO A 134 7.86 1.08 8.08
C PRO A 134 6.57 1.88 7.98
N ILE A 135 6.48 2.89 7.09
CA ILE A 135 5.23 3.61 6.85
C ILE A 135 4.18 2.68 6.24
N THR A 136 4.57 1.83 5.27
CA THR A 136 3.68 0.83 4.69
C THR A 136 3.20 -0.16 5.74
N GLY A 137 4.11 -0.70 6.56
CA GLY A 137 3.76 -1.61 7.66
C GLY A 137 2.76 -0.98 8.64
N LEU A 138 3.00 0.26 9.05
CA LEU A 138 2.08 1.00 9.94
C LEU A 138 0.70 1.21 9.30
N THR A 139 0.67 1.58 8.02
CA THR A 139 -0.57 1.77 7.27
C THR A 139 -1.37 0.48 7.17
N TRP A 140 -0.72 -0.65 6.89
CA TRP A 140 -1.35 -1.96 6.88
C TRP A 140 -1.91 -2.35 8.24
N PHE A 141 -1.20 -2.06 9.32
CA PHE A 141 -1.73 -2.26 10.68
C PHE A 141 -3.04 -1.50 10.89
N VAL A 142 -3.09 -0.23 10.50
CA VAL A 142 -4.29 0.61 10.66
C VAL A 142 -5.46 0.06 9.86
N PHE A 143 -5.25 -0.23 8.56
CA PHE A 143 -6.34 -0.71 7.71
C PHE A 143 -6.79 -2.13 8.06
N GLN A 144 -5.87 -2.99 8.42
CA GLN A 144 -6.18 -4.39 8.70
C GLN A 144 -6.82 -4.59 10.07
N SER A 145 -6.46 -3.77 11.07
CA SER A 145 -7.14 -3.82 12.38
C SER A 145 -8.63 -3.47 12.26
N GLU A 146 -9.00 -2.52 11.39
CA GLU A 146 -10.40 -2.19 11.13
C GLU A 146 -11.15 -3.40 10.53
N ARG A 147 -10.55 -4.08 9.54
CA ARG A 147 -11.14 -5.28 8.93
C ARG A 147 -11.26 -6.45 9.89
N MET A 148 -10.21 -6.68 10.67
CA MET A 148 -10.19 -7.75 11.66
C MET A 148 -11.27 -7.52 12.73
N TRP A 149 -11.49 -6.28 13.13
CA TRP A 149 -12.58 -5.93 14.04
C TRP A 149 -13.95 -6.23 13.42
N ASP A 150 -14.18 -5.82 12.18
CA ASP A 150 -15.44 -6.09 11.48
C ASP A 150 -15.69 -7.61 11.37
N ALA A 151 -14.70 -8.39 10.98
CA ALA A 151 -14.80 -9.85 10.88
C ALA A 151 -15.07 -10.53 12.24
N ALA A 152 -14.42 -10.07 13.30
CA ALA A 152 -14.63 -10.55 14.66
C ALA A 152 -16.07 -10.28 15.16
N MET A 153 -16.62 -9.11 14.83
CA MET A 153 -18.01 -8.76 15.18
C MET A 153 -19.04 -9.64 14.45
N VAL A 154 -18.76 -10.03 13.19
CA VAL A 154 -19.60 -10.98 12.44
C VAL A 154 -19.56 -12.37 13.09
N LEU A 155 -18.36 -12.85 13.45
CA LEU A 155 -18.22 -14.15 14.14
C LEU A 155 -18.93 -14.17 15.51
N ALA A 156 -18.88 -13.06 16.24
CA ALA A 156 -19.58 -12.89 17.51
C ALA A 156 -21.12 -12.77 17.36
N GLY A 157 -21.64 -12.76 16.14
CA GLY A 157 -23.07 -12.59 15.85
C GLY A 157 -23.62 -11.18 16.16
N ARG A 158 -22.72 -10.20 16.27
CA ARG A 158 -23.07 -8.81 16.61
C ARG A 158 -23.15 -7.87 15.40
N ALA A 159 -22.78 -8.35 14.21
CA ALA A 159 -22.86 -7.61 12.96
C ALA A 159 -23.27 -8.55 11.81
N GLN A 160 -23.98 -8.00 10.82
CA GLN A 160 -24.30 -8.73 9.59
C GLN A 160 -23.11 -8.64 8.60
N PRO A 161 -22.89 -9.69 7.77
CA PRO A 161 -21.88 -9.67 6.72
C PRO A 161 -22.14 -8.51 5.74
N LYS A 162 -21.10 -7.80 5.34
CA LYS A 162 -21.20 -6.68 4.38
C LYS A 162 -21.83 -7.05 3.04
N ALA A 163 -21.66 -8.28 2.60
CA ALA A 163 -22.26 -8.78 1.36
C ALA A 163 -23.80 -8.82 1.44
N GLU A 164 -24.35 -9.26 2.56
CA GLU A 164 -25.79 -9.38 2.80
C GLU A 164 -26.45 -8.01 2.97
N ALA A 165 -25.75 -7.05 3.62
CA ALA A 165 -26.22 -5.67 3.75
C ALA A 165 -26.32 -4.97 2.37
N LYS A 166 -25.37 -5.20 1.46
CA LYS A 166 -25.38 -4.62 0.11
C LYS A 166 -26.48 -5.18 -0.77
N HIS A 167 -26.86 -6.44 -0.59
CA HIS A 167 -27.99 -7.05 -1.32
C HIS A 167 -29.35 -6.54 -0.81
N LEU A 168 -29.48 -6.22 0.47
CA LEU A 168 -30.68 -5.64 1.04
C LEU A 168 -30.89 -4.18 0.60
N GLU A 169 -29.81 -3.38 0.55
CA GLU A 169 -29.84 -2.00 0.03
C GLU A 169 -30.13 -1.92 -1.48
N ALA A 170 -29.78 -2.97 -2.24
CA ALA A 170 -30.06 -3.00 -3.69
C ALA A 170 -31.46 -3.51 -4.02
N ALA A 171 -32.19 -4.03 -3.04
CA ALA A 171 -33.56 -4.55 -3.19
C ALA A 171 -34.66 -3.59 -2.74
N GLU A 172 -34.29 -2.42 -2.18
CA GLU A 172 -35.16 -1.29 -1.88
C GLU A 172 -35.12 -0.25 -2.99
#